data_ea1ec0dc3fe02219b98ab5ba2603ebbf
#
_entry.id   ea1ec0dc3fe02219b98ab5ba2603ebbf
#
_cell.length_a   1.000
_cell.length_b   1.000
_cell.length_c   1.000
_cell.angle_alpha   90.00
_cell.angle_beta   90.00
_cell.angle_gamma   90.00
#
_symmetry.space_group_name_H-M   'P 1'
#
loop_
_entity.id
_entity.type
_entity.pdbx_description
1 polymer ?
#
loop_
_entity_poly.entity_id
_entity_poly.type
_entity_poly.pdbx_seq_one_letter_code
_entity_poly.pdbx_strand_id
1 'polypeptide(L)'
;MPVFRNSRSLLSVILSFVCFLSAAGCSKGVPIYRIELLDCDPLLNDSSEYMVVLGDLQEYTGNQHYRPWLQHTMDWIWSQCRYGRKIRSILQVGDVTSNNSVGNWEVFMYHYRQVGKIVPTIVCAGNHDYTWGEDGWQIEDRYSTLFSDYVTYEGTPAEVIERFEPERTENVVIGLTLGGERCNVLVLEYGARDEVVQWAAAYVAAHPDQRFILLTHEFLTAKGVRISKGSSAEAQFVDQSCNTPEEIWEKLVFGNDNIVCVLCGHNGFVQRLFSPNATGREVPQILFNVQYQANGGDGWIQLWEFSPDRDTVVVRTYNTVRNEVLQDPNGTFEFGWR
;
A
#
# COMPACT_ATOMS: atom_id res chain seq x y z
N MET A 1 11.48 -10.02 -66.50
CA MET A 1 12.34 -10.37 -65.35
C MET A 1 11.61 -9.85 -64.09
N PRO A 2 11.07 -10.72 -63.22
CA PRO A 2 10.44 -10.26 -62.01
C PRO A 2 11.43 -10.34 -60.81
N VAL A 3 11.42 -9.30 -59.99
CA VAL A 3 12.19 -9.16 -58.78
C VAL A 3 11.46 -9.85 -57.63
N PHE A 4 12.07 -10.83 -57.02
CA PHE A 4 11.54 -11.48 -55.80
C PHE A 4 11.75 -10.61 -54.57
N ARG A 5 10.64 -10.32 -53.87
CA ARG A 5 10.64 -9.79 -52.51
C ARG A 5 10.53 -10.95 -51.51
N ASN A 6 11.55 -11.15 -50.72
CA ASN A 6 11.53 -12.07 -49.58
C ASN A 6 10.84 -11.41 -48.40
N SER A 7 9.70 -11.93 -48.02
CA SER A 7 9.07 -11.68 -46.71
C SER A 7 9.52 -12.80 -45.75
N ARG A 8 10.27 -12.45 -44.72
CA ARG A 8 10.54 -13.36 -43.60
C ARG A 8 9.46 -13.17 -42.55
N SER A 9 8.53 -14.11 -42.45
CA SER A 9 7.61 -14.25 -41.33
C SER A 9 8.37 -14.90 -40.18
N LEU A 10 8.44 -14.22 -39.01
CA LEU A 10 8.82 -14.85 -37.77
C LEU A 10 7.65 -15.73 -37.29
N LEU A 11 7.89 -17.04 -37.25
CA LEU A 11 7.06 -18.01 -36.57
C LEU A 11 7.39 -17.92 -35.08
N SER A 12 6.40 -17.49 -34.26
CA SER A 12 6.43 -17.67 -32.81
C SER A 12 6.12 -19.12 -32.49
N VAL A 13 7.11 -19.84 -31.95
CA VAL A 13 6.93 -21.20 -31.45
C VAL A 13 6.39 -21.12 -30.03
N ILE A 14 5.08 -21.36 -29.87
CA ILE A 14 4.46 -21.60 -28.57
C ILE A 14 4.76 -23.05 -28.19
N LEU A 15 5.65 -23.25 -27.21
CA LEU A 15 5.87 -24.54 -26.58
C LEU A 15 4.87 -24.71 -25.44
N SER A 16 3.75 -25.36 -25.72
CA SER A 16 2.82 -25.80 -24.67
C SER A 16 3.30 -27.12 -24.10
N PHE A 17 3.85 -27.10 -22.89
CA PHE A 17 4.10 -28.30 -22.11
C PHE A 17 2.84 -28.69 -21.36
N VAL A 18 2.12 -29.67 -21.85
CA VAL A 18 1.02 -30.31 -21.10
C VAL A 18 1.61 -31.46 -20.30
N CYS A 19 1.77 -31.29 -18.99
CA CYS A 19 2.04 -32.40 -18.08
C CYS A 19 0.72 -32.97 -17.53
N PHE A 20 0.39 -34.17 -17.97
CA PHE A 20 -0.61 -35.00 -17.29
C PHE A 20 -0.01 -35.52 -15.98
N LEU A 21 -0.58 -35.14 -14.85
CA LEU A 21 -0.33 -35.80 -13.57
C LEU A 21 -1.59 -36.51 -13.13
N SER A 22 -1.45 -37.82 -13.00
CA SER A 22 -2.45 -38.75 -12.52
C SER A 22 -2.78 -38.49 -11.05
N ALA A 23 -4.07 -38.56 -10.71
CA ALA A 23 -4.60 -38.41 -9.37
C ALA A 23 -4.17 -39.54 -8.45
N ALA A 24 -3.54 -39.22 -7.33
CA ALA A 24 -3.62 -39.94 -6.07
C ALA A 24 -3.11 -39.09 -4.93
N GLY A 25 -3.93 -38.82 -3.93
CA GLY A 25 -3.50 -38.23 -2.65
C GLY A 25 -3.88 -36.77 -2.48
N CYS A 26 -4.90 -36.53 -1.64
CA CYS A 26 -5.38 -35.21 -1.25
C CYS A 26 -4.35 -34.55 -0.32
N SER A 27 -3.31 -33.92 -0.87
CA SER A 27 -2.60 -32.82 -0.24
C SER A 27 -3.10 -31.55 -0.94
N LYS A 28 -3.73 -30.64 -0.22
CA LYS A 28 -4.05 -29.30 -0.73
C LYS A 28 -2.70 -28.61 -1.01
N GLY A 29 -2.18 -28.80 -2.21
CA GLY A 29 -0.97 -28.10 -2.64
C GLY A 29 -1.22 -26.60 -2.61
N VAL A 30 -0.30 -25.86 -2.03
CA VAL A 30 -0.28 -24.40 -2.13
C VAL A 30 -0.34 -24.05 -3.61
N PRO A 31 -1.28 -23.20 -4.07
CA PRO A 31 -1.36 -22.81 -5.47
C PRO A 31 -0.01 -22.26 -5.94
N ILE A 32 0.50 -22.80 -7.04
CA ILE A 32 1.72 -22.26 -7.64
C ILE A 32 1.37 -20.89 -8.20
N TYR A 33 2.03 -19.84 -7.70
CA TYR A 33 1.88 -18.50 -8.23
C TYR A 33 2.32 -18.48 -9.70
N ARG A 34 1.42 -18.09 -10.58
CA ARG A 34 1.69 -17.94 -12.01
C ARG A 34 1.71 -16.45 -12.34
N ILE A 35 2.91 -15.90 -12.49
CA ILE A 35 3.10 -14.52 -12.95
C ILE A 35 2.85 -14.48 -14.46
N GLU A 36 2.03 -13.51 -14.87
CA GLU A 36 1.88 -13.14 -16.27
C GLU A 36 2.74 -11.91 -16.58
N LEU A 37 3.59 -12.02 -17.60
CA LEU A 37 4.38 -10.87 -18.05
C LEU A 37 3.49 -9.99 -18.93
N LEU A 38 3.13 -8.81 -18.41
CA LEU A 38 2.38 -7.78 -19.11
C LEU A 38 3.34 -6.84 -19.86
N ASP A 39 2.79 -6.03 -20.78
CA ASP A 39 3.57 -5.08 -21.56
C ASP A 39 4.19 -3.97 -20.68
N CYS A 40 5.30 -3.40 -21.19
CA CYS A 40 5.92 -2.24 -20.59
C CYS A 40 5.00 -1.03 -20.71
N ASP A 41 4.65 -0.44 -19.57
CA ASP A 41 3.72 0.67 -19.52
C ASP A 41 4.42 1.98 -19.96
N PRO A 42 3.88 2.70 -20.96
CA PRO A 42 4.46 3.95 -21.43
C PRO A 42 4.31 5.11 -20.44
N LEU A 43 3.45 4.98 -19.41
CA LEU A 43 3.33 5.97 -18.35
C LEU A 43 4.61 6.08 -17.51
N LEU A 44 5.38 4.99 -17.39
CA LEU A 44 6.61 4.94 -16.62
C LEU A 44 7.81 5.19 -17.54
N ASN A 45 8.70 6.09 -17.11
CA ASN A 45 9.96 6.37 -17.82
C ASN A 45 11.17 5.79 -17.05
N ASP A 46 12.34 5.76 -17.69
CA ASP A 46 13.56 5.18 -17.12
C ASP A 46 14.32 6.11 -16.17
N SER A 47 14.04 7.42 -16.22
CA SER A 47 14.74 8.43 -15.40
C SER A 47 14.14 8.58 -14.01
N SER A 48 12.82 8.50 -13.89
CA SER A 48 12.09 8.66 -12.64
C SER A 48 12.14 7.42 -11.75
N GLU A 49 11.98 7.61 -10.46
CA GLU A 49 11.69 6.56 -9.48
C GLU A 49 10.19 6.57 -9.13
N TYR A 50 9.67 5.43 -8.73
CA TYR A 50 8.25 5.28 -8.46
C TYR A 50 8.00 4.61 -7.11
N MET A 51 6.94 5.06 -6.45
CA MET A 51 6.30 4.37 -5.34
C MET A 51 4.87 4.01 -5.76
N VAL A 52 4.48 2.77 -5.53
CA VAL A 52 3.11 2.30 -5.75
C VAL A 52 2.38 2.31 -4.42
N VAL A 53 1.16 2.85 -4.40
CA VAL A 53 0.26 2.72 -3.25
C VAL A 53 -0.89 1.80 -3.64
N LEU A 54 -1.11 0.78 -2.81
CA LEU A 54 -2.25 -0.11 -2.87
C LEU A 54 -3.29 0.35 -1.85
N GLY A 55 -4.52 0.52 -2.29
CA GLY A 55 -5.66 0.79 -1.42
C GLY A 55 -6.09 -0.46 -0.65
N ASP A 56 -7.22 -0.36 0.01
CA ASP A 56 -7.83 -1.44 0.78
C ASP A 56 -8.10 -2.67 -0.10
N LEU A 57 -7.61 -3.85 0.31
CA LEU A 57 -7.61 -5.09 -0.49
C LEU A 57 -8.63 -6.13 -0.02
N GLN A 58 -9.40 -5.85 1.03
CA GLN A 58 -10.29 -6.82 1.67
C GLN A 58 -11.31 -7.44 0.71
N GLU A 59 -11.79 -6.68 -0.26
CA GLU A 59 -12.71 -7.20 -1.27
C GLU A 59 -12.05 -8.23 -2.19
N TYR A 60 -10.80 -8.03 -2.56
CA TYR A 60 -10.05 -9.00 -3.36
C TYR A 60 -9.71 -10.27 -2.59
N THR A 61 -9.34 -10.14 -1.33
CA THR A 61 -8.95 -11.30 -0.51
C THR A 61 -10.18 -12.10 -0.05
N GLY A 62 -11.26 -11.40 0.28
CA GLY A 62 -12.52 -11.99 0.74
C GLY A 62 -13.35 -12.62 -0.38
N ASN A 63 -13.30 -12.10 -1.60
CA ASN A 63 -14.14 -12.55 -2.72
C ASN A 63 -13.31 -13.10 -3.87
N GLN A 64 -13.44 -14.42 -4.11
CA GLN A 64 -12.68 -15.09 -5.17
C GLN A 64 -12.96 -14.54 -6.58
N HIS A 65 -14.14 -13.93 -6.82
CA HIS A 65 -14.47 -13.35 -8.13
C HIS A 65 -13.65 -12.10 -8.45
N TYR A 66 -13.13 -11.42 -7.43
CA TYR A 66 -12.36 -10.18 -7.59
C TYR A 66 -10.84 -10.42 -7.63
N ARG A 67 -10.36 -11.59 -7.26
CA ARG A 67 -8.93 -11.95 -7.27
C ARG A 67 -8.22 -11.76 -8.61
N PRO A 68 -8.85 -11.95 -9.79
CA PRO A 68 -8.20 -11.67 -11.06
C PRO A 68 -7.70 -10.22 -11.23
N TRP A 69 -8.38 -9.23 -10.63
CA TRP A 69 -7.94 -7.83 -10.66
C TRP A 69 -6.72 -7.60 -9.77
N LEU A 70 -6.70 -8.19 -8.57
CA LEU A 70 -5.51 -8.17 -7.72
C LEU A 70 -4.33 -8.87 -8.42
N GLN A 71 -4.57 -10.05 -9.02
CA GLN A 71 -3.54 -10.77 -9.77
C GLN A 71 -2.97 -9.89 -10.88
N HIS A 72 -3.82 -9.28 -11.70
CA HIS A 72 -3.38 -8.40 -12.78
C HIS A 72 -2.56 -7.20 -12.27
N THR A 73 -3.01 -6.55 -11.19
CA THR A 73 -2.28 -5.44 -10.57
C THR A 73 -0.89 -5.86 -10.11
N MET A 74 -0.77 -7.02 -9.46
CA MET A 74 0.52 -7.53 -9.01
C MET A 74 1.42 -7.96 -10.16
N ASP A 75 0.85 -8.55 -11.21
CA ASP A 75 1.56 -8.91 -12.43
C ASP A 75 2.04 -7.66 -13.18
N TRP A 76 1.24 -6.58 -13.19
CA TRP A 76 1.65 -5.30 -13.73
C TRP A 76 2.88 -4.75 -12.98
N ILE A 77 2.82 -4.65 -11.64
CA ILE A 77 3.95 -4.16 -10.84
C ILE A 77 5.20 -4.99 -11.09
N TRP A 78 5.07 -6.32 -11.05
CA TRP A 78 6.19 -7.23 -11.30
C TRP A 78 6.78 -7.03 -12.69
N SER A 79 5.93 -6.89 -13.72
CA SER A 79 6.34 -6.69 -15.11
C SER A 79 7.11 -5.39 -15.29
N GLN A 80 6.62 -4.28 -14.70
CA GLN A 80 7.34 -3.00 -14.78
C GLN A 80 8.73 -3.10 -14.15
N CYS A 81 8.87 -3.78 -13.01
CA CYS A 81 10.17 -4.06 -12.41
C CYS A 81 11.07 -4.87 -13.34
N ARG A 82 10.53 -5.88 -14.04
CA ARG A 82 11.26 -6.71 -15.03
C ARG A 82 11.72 -5.92 -16.26
N TYR A 83 10.99 -4.88 -16.63
CA TYR A 83 11.40 -3.93 -17.67
C TYR A 83 12.41 -2.88 -17.19
N GLY A 84 12.84 -2.96 -15.93
CA GLY A 84 13.82 -2.05 -15.34
C GLY A 84 13.25 -0.72 -14.85
N ARG A 85 11.91 -0.59 -14.76
CA ARG A 85 11.29 0.58 -14.15
C ARG A 85 11.64 0.62 -12.67
N LYS A 86 12.00 1.79 -12.17
CA LYS A 86 12.54 1.96 -10.82
C LYS A 86 11.41 2.07 -9.79
N ILE A 87 10.60 1.01 -9.63
CA ILE A 87 9.64 0.94 -8.53
C ILE A 87 10.44 0.65 -7.26
N ARG A 88 10.50 1.65 -6.36
CA ARG A 88 11.33 1.64 -5.14
C ARG A 88 10.62 1.07 -3.94
N SER A 89 9.31 1.20 -3.90
CA SER A 89 8.49 0.66 -2.81
C SER A 89 7.04 0.48 -3.20
N ILE A 90 6.35 -0.35 -2.44
CA ILE A 90 4.90 -0.48 -2.44
C ILE A 90 4.44 -0.18 -1.02
N LEU A 91 3.49 0.73 -0.86
CA LEU A 91 2.81 1.00 0.41
C LEU A 91 1.36 0.53 0.31
N GLN A 92 0.93 -0.28 1.27
CA GLN A 92 -0.43 -0.78 1.36
C GLN A 92 -1.09 -0.18 2.61
N VAL A 93 -2.24 0.46 2.45
CA VAL A 93 -2.82 1.37 3.45
C VAL A 93 -3.71 0.70 4.50
N GLY A 94 -3.71 -0.63 4.60
CA GLY A 94 -4.52 -1.38 5.56
C GLY A 94 -5.70 -2.09 4.89
N ASP A 95 -6.48 -2.82 5.71
CA ASP A 95 -7.56 -3.66 5.22
C ASP A 95 -7.11 -4.64 4.13
N VAL A 96 -6.05 -5.37 4.46
CA VAL A 96 -5.49 -6.44 3.62
C VAL A 96 -6.46 -7.60 3.50
N THR A 97 -7.13 -7.90 4.61
CA THR A 97 -8.07 -9.02 4.73
C THR A 97 -9.50 -8.53 4.91
N SER A 98 -10.46 -9.37 4.58
CA SER A 98 -11.88 -9.07 4.81
C SER A 98 -12.32 -9.33 6.25
N ASN A 99 -11.64 -10.22 6.97
CA ASN A 99 -12.07 -10.67 8.30
C ASN A 99 -10.95 -11.33 9.12
N ASN A 100 -9.71 -10.94 8.93
CA ASN A 100 -8.54 -11.50 9.63
C ASN A 100 -8.43 -13.04 9.57
N SER A 101 -9.00 -13.69 8.56
CA SER A 101 -8.95 -15.15 8.45
C SER A 101 -7.67 -15.62 7.77
N VAL A 102 -7.18 -16.81 8.17
CA VAL A 102 -6.05 -17.50 7.53
C VAL A 102 -6.22 -17.55 6.01
N GLY A 103 -7.45 -17.85 5.51
CA GLY A 103 -7.71 -17.93 4.09
C GLY A 103 -7.51 -16.62 3.34
N ASN A 104 -7.87 -15.48 3.94
CA ASN A 104 -7.65 -14.15 3.34
C ASN A 104 -6.16 -13.79 3.37
N TRP A 105 -5.47 -14.04 4.49
CA TRP A 105 -4.03 -13.82 4.60
C TRP A 105 -3.24 -14.65 3.57
N GLU A 106 -3.60 -15.90 3.35
CA GLU A 106 -2.94 -16.76 2.35
C GLU A 106 -3.15 -16.23 0.92
N VAL A 107 -4.32 -15.65 0.61
CA VAL A 107 -4.54 -14.98 -0.68
C VAL A 107 -3.61 -13.78 -0.84
N PHE A 108 -3.51 -12.92 0.16
CA PHE A 108 -2.57 -11.79 0.14
C PHE A 108 -1.13 -12.27 -0.01
N MET A 109 -0.70 -13.21 0.82
CA MET A 109 0.67 -13.74 0.80
C MET A 109 1.03 -14.45 -0.49
N TYR A 110 0.06 -15.02 -1.20
CA TYR A 110 0.28 -15.58 -2.52
C TYR A 110 0.85 -14.55 -3.50
N HIS A 111 0.35 -13.31 -3.45
CA HIS A 111 0.83 -12.19 -4.27
C HIS A 111 2.04 -11.49 -3.66
N TYR A 112 1.97 -11.19 -2.37
CA TYR A 112 2.99 -10.47 -1.61
C TYR A 112 4.37 -11.14 -1.70
N ARG A 113 4.45 -12.45 -1.50
CA ARG A 113 5.71 -13.21 -1.53
C ARG A 113 6.46 -13.11 -2.85
N GLN A 114 5.79 -12.82 -3.95
CA GLN A 114 6.44 -12.71 -5.26
C GLN A 114 6.98 -11.30 -5.52
N VAL A 115 6.14 -10.30 -5.34
CA VAL A 115 6.49 -8.89 -5.54
C VAL A 115 7.37 -8.39 -4.39
N GLY A 116 7.05 -8.73 -3.15
CA GLY A 116 7.78 -8.33 -1.95
C GLY A 116 9.22 -8.85 -1.86
N LYS A 117 9.60 -9.86 -2.67
CA LYS A 117 11.01 -10.30 -2.78
C LYS A 117 11.88 -9.34 -3.59
N ILE A 118 11.28 -8.52 -4.44
CA ILE A 118 12.01 -7.65 -5.36
C ILE A 118 11.80 -6.16 -5.07
N VAL A 119 10.69 -5.81 -4.42
CA VAL A 119 10.34 -4.43 -4.05
C VAL A 119 9.98 -4.39 -2.57
N PRO A 120 10.56 -3.48 -1.77
CA PRO A 120 10.10 -3.25 -0.40
C PRO A 120 8.60 -2.98 -0.38
N THR A 121 7.84 -3.88 0.24
CA THR A 121 6.38 -3.74 0.37
C THR A 121 6.05 -3.55 1.83
N ILE A 122 5.54 -2.38 2.16
CA ILE A 122 5.23 -1.93 3.52
C ILE A 122 3.73 -1.93 3.68
N VAL A 123 3.27 -2.57 4.73
CA VAL A 123 1.85 -2.85 4.96
C VAL A 123 1.42 -2.22 6.27
N CYS A 124 0.29 -1.54 6.27
CA CYS A 124 -0.39 -1.04 7.46
C CYS A 124 -1.51 -2.02 7.87
N ALA A 125 -1.80 -2.13 9.15
CA ALA A 125 -2.97 -2.86 9.63
C ALA A 125 -4.22 -1.97 9.56
N GLY A 126 -5.29 -2.47 8.92
CA GLY A 126 -6.61 -1.85 8.92
C GLY A 126 -7.57 -2.55 9.90
N ASN A 127 -8.79 -2.03 10.03
CA ASN A 127 -9.77 -2.59 10.97
C ASN A 127 -10.21 -4.01 10.62
N HIS A 128 -10.26 -4.37 9.35
CA HIS A 128 -10.57 -5.73 8.90
C HIS A 128 -9.44 -6.74 9.12
N ASP A 129 -8.24 -6.28 9.48
CA ASP A 129 -7.09 -7.12 9.81
C ASP A 129 -7.06 -7.54 11.28
N TYR A 130 -8.09 -7.15 12.06
CA TYR A 130 -8.32 -7.59 13.43
C TYR A 130 -9.56 -8.50 13.52
N THR A 131 -9.63 -9.27 14.60
CA THR A 131 -10.81 -10.09 14.90
C THR A 131 -11.88 -9.21 15.53
N TRP A 132 -13.07 -9.19 14.92
CA TRP A 132 -14.22 -8.47 15.44
C TRP A 132 -14.87 -9.25 16.58
N GLY A 133 -15.40 -8.51 17.55
CA GLY A 133 -16.18 -9.07 18.64
C GLY A 133 -17.50 -9.71 18.16
N GLU A 134 -18.20 -10.38 19.07
CA GLU A 134 -19.46 -11.07 18.76
C GLU A 134 -20.56 -10.16 18.22
N ASP A 135 -20.51 -8.87 18.56
CA ASP A 135 -21.45 -7.85 18.08
C ASP A 135 -21.21 -7.44 16.62
N GLY A 136 -20.03 -7.78 16.05
CA GLY A 136 -19.63 -7.46 14.69
C GLY A 136 -19.38 -5.96 14.44
N TRP A 137 -19.26 -5.15 15.50
CA TRP A 137 -19.09 -3.71 15.39
C TRP A 137 -17.82 -3.18 16.05
N GLN A 138 -17.29 -3.89 17.04
CA GLN A 138 -16.12 -3.46 17.79
C GLN A 138 -15.02 -4.53 17.74
N ILE A 139 -13.78 -4.09 17.76
CA ILE A 139 -12.61 -4.94 17.93
C ILE A 139 -12.35 -5.03 19.43
N GLU A 140 -12.42 -6.24 19.98
CA GLU A 140 -12.33 -6.44 21.42
C GLU A 140 -10.90 -6.40 21.94
N ASP A 141 -9.95 -6.85 21.11
CA ASP A 141 -8.56 -7.01 21.51
C ASP A 141 -7.60 -6.61 20.39
N ARG A 142 -6.70 -5.67 20.68
CA ARG A 142 -5.65 -5.21 19.75
C ARG A 142 -4.66 -6.28 19.36
N TYR A 143 -4.56 -7.34 20.15
CA TYR A 143 -3.66 -8.47 19.90
C TYR A 143 -4.35 -9.61 19.16
N SER A 144 -5.66 -9.54 18.99
CA SER A 144 -6.44 -10.52 18.23
C SER A 144 -6.36 -10.26 16.73
N THR A 145 -5.15 -10.42 16.19
CA THR A 145 -4.85 -10.26 14.77
C THR A 145 -3.77 -11.25 14.35
N LEU A 146 -3.82 -11.69 13.09
CA LEU A 146 -2.78 -12.48 12.44
C LEU A 146 -1.77 -11.61 11.69
N PHE A 147 -1.86 -10.28 11.78
CA PHE A 147 -1.07 -9.34 10.99
C PHE A 147 0.43 -9.62 11.14
N SER A 148 0.96 -9.62 12.35
CA SER A 148 2.38 -9.85 12.61
C SER A 148 2.87 -11.27 12.29
N ASP A 149 1.97 -12.26 12.23
CA ASP A 149 2.30 -13.62 11.80
C ASP A 149 2.58 -13.68 10.30
N TYR A 150 1.92 -12.83 9.52
CA TYR A 150 2.04 -12.79 8.06
C TYR A 150 2.94 -11.68 7.55
N VAL A 151 2.91 -10.49 8.14
CA VAL A 151 3.70 -9.32 7.72
C VAL A 151 4.96 -9.21 8.57
N THR A 152 5.91 -10.10 8.35
CA THR A 152 7.15 -10.17 9.16
C THR A 152 8.29 -9.30 8.62
N TYR A 153 8.24 -8.95 7.34
CA TYR A 153 9.34 -8.34 6.55
C TYR A 153 10.57 -9.25 6.34
N GLU A 154 10.61 -10.44 6.91
CA GLU A 154 11.71 -11.38 6.74
C GLU A 154 11.83 -11.86 5.29
N GLY A 155 13.08 -11.90 4.78
CA GLY A 155 13.36 -12.32 3.42
C GLY A 155 12.85 -11.36 2.34
N THR A 156 12.48 -10.13 2.71
CA THR A 156 12.12 -9.02 1.82
C THR A 156 13.22 -7.97 1.80
N PRO A 157 13.28 -7.06 0.81
CA PRO A 157 14.22 -5.95 0.79
C PRO A 157 13.80 -4.77 1.71
N ALA A 158 12.72 -4.89 2.48
CA ALA A 158 12.31 -3.86 3.44
C ALA A 158 13.26 -3.83 4.65
N GLU A 159 13.81 -2.67 4.95
CA GLU A 159 14.73 -2.44 6.06
C GLU A 159 13.97 -2.01 7.30
N VAL A 160 13.66 -2.93 8.22
CA VAL A 160 13.07 -2.59 9.52
C VAL A 160 14.14 -1.92 10.37
N ILE A 161 13.92 -0.65 10.74
CA ILE A 161 14.85 0.16 11.54
C ILE A 161 14.50 0.06 13.02
N GLU A 162 13.21 0.20 13.34
CA GLU A 162 12.72 0.27 14.71
C GLU A 162 11.33 -0.35 14.81
N ARG A 163 11.01 -0.91 15.97
CA ARG A 163 9.67 -1.45 16.31
C ARG A 163 9.25 -0.93 17.67
N PHE A 164 8.00 -0.59 17.83
CA PHE A 164 7.44 -0.26 19.13
C PHE A 164 7.41 -1.50 20.05
N GLU A 165 6.91 -2.61 19.51
CA GLU A 165 6.89 -3.92 20.18
C GLU A 165 7.79 -4.88 19.41
N PRO A 166 8.80 -5.53 20.05
CA PRO A 166 9.84 -6.30 19.35
C PRO A 166 9.30 -7.41 18.44
N GLU A 167 8.23 -8.08 18.87
CA GLU A 167 7.64 -9.22 18.16
C GLU A 167 6.49 -8.83 17.20
N ARG A 168 6.19 -7.53 17.08
CA ARG A 168 5.06 -7.04 16.29
C ARG A 168 5.49 -6.08 15.19
N THR A 169 4.66 -5.98 14.16
CA THR A 169 4.97 -5.18 12.95
C THR A 169 3.90 -4.14 12.61
N GLU A 170 2.88 -4.00 13.44
CA GLU A 170 1.84 -2.98 13.28
C GLU A 170 2.36 -1.56 13.51
N ASN A 171 3.42 -1.42 14.34
CA ASN A 171 4.04 -0.15 14.68
C ASN A 171 5.54 -0.22 14.42
N VAL A 172 5.98 0.24 13.25
CA VAL A 172 7.38 0.08 12.81
C VAL A 172 7.87 1.30 12.04
N VAL A 173 9.19 1.46 12.00
CA VAL A 173 9.90 2.37 11.11
C VAL A 173 10.64 1.55 10.06
N ILE A 174 10.33 1.78 8.80
CA ILE A 174 10.94 1.10 7.64
C ILE A 174 11.74 2.11 6.84
N GLY A 175 13.01 1.80 6.55
CA GLY A 175 13.88 2.63 5.75
C GLY A 175 13.66 2.45 4.25
N LEU A 176 13.59 3.56 3.53
CA LEU A 176 13.52 3.62 2.08
C LEU A 176 14.51 4.64 1.52
N THR A 177 14.71 4.57 0.20
CA THR A 177 15.34 5.64 -0.59
C THR A 177 14.39 5.98 -1.72
N LEU A 178 13.93 7.23 -1.78
CA LEU A 178 13.00 7.75 -2.78
C LEU A 178 13.51 9.06 -3.35
N GLY A 179 13.51 9.20 -4.66
CA GLY A 179 14.03 10.40 -5.32
C GLY A 179 15.52 10.65 -5.03
N GLY A 180 16.28 9.59 -4.74
CA GLY A 180 17.69 9.66 -4.37
C GLY A 180 17.95 10.08 -2.91
N GLU A 181 16.93 10.26 -2.08
CA GLU A 181 17.04 10.69 -0.69
C GLU A 181 16.54 9.62 0.28
N ARG A 182 17.14 9.57 1.48
CA ARG A 182 16.67 8.71 2.56
C ARG A 182 15.31 9.19 3.05
N CYS A 183 14.33 8.32 3.06
CA CYS A 183 13.00 8.54 3.57
C CYS A 183 12.56 7.31 4.35
N ASN A 184 11.96 7.49 5.51
CA ASN A 184 11.43 6.39 6.31
C ASN A 184 9.90 6.37 6.21
N VAL A 185 9.33 5.18 6.28
CA VAL A 185 7.89 5.01 6.49
C VAL A 185 7.67 4.69 7.96
N LEU A 186 6.95 5.56 8.64
CA LEU A 186 6.47 5.35 9.99
C LEU A 186 5.07 4.73 9.89
N VAL A 187 4.95 3.46 10.21
CA VAL A 187 3.69 2.72 10.18
C VAL A 187 3.08 2.73 11.56
N LEU A 188 1.82 3.09 11.67
CA LEU A 188 1.04 3.02 12.91
C LEU A 188 -0.15 2.10 12.75
N GLU A 189 -0.44 1.36 13.81
CA GLU A 189 -1.62 0.49 13.94
C GLU A 189 -2.94 1.24 13.70
N TYR A 190 -3.99 0.55 13.34
CA TYR A 190 -5.35 1.11 13.32
C TYR A 190 -5.76 1.60 14.71
N GLY A 191 -6.28 2.82 14.81
CA GLY A 191 -6.62 3.42 16.09
C GLY A 191 -5.43 3.49 17.06
N ALA A 192 -4.32 4.09 16.64
CA ALA A 192 -3.07 4.11 17.38
C ALA A 192 -3.24 4.63 18.84
N ARG A 193 -2.67 3.86 19.78
CA ARG A 193 -2.69 4.17 21.23
C ARG A 193 -1.81 5.37 21.56
N ASP A 194 -2.05 5.99 22.70
CA ASP A 194 -1.25 7.13 23.17
C ASP A 194 0.26 6.80 23.28
N GLU A 195 0.61 5.65 23.84
CA GLU A 195 2.00 5.24 23.96
C GLU A 195 2.68 5.02 22.61
N VAL A 196 1.94 4.55 21.59
CA VAL A 196 2.43 4.40 20.23
C VAL A 196 2.66 5.76 19.58
N VAL A 197 1.70 6.69 19.71
CA VAL A 197 1.82 8.05 19.17
C VAL A 197 2.96 8.81 19.86
N GLN A 198 3.14 8.66 21.18
CA GLN A 198 4.24 9.25 21.93
C GLN A 198 5.60 8.67 21.50
N TRP A 199 5.70 7.35 21.34
CA TRP A 199 6.90 6.71 20.80
C TRP A 199 7.25 7.23 19.41
N ALA A 200 6.26 7.29 18.52
CA ALA A 200 6.44 7.77 17.16
C ALA A 200 6.93 9.24 17.14
N ALA A 201 6.29 10.11 17.95
CA ALA A 201 6.69 11.51 18.07
C ALA A 201 8.12 11.68 18.60
N ALA A 202 8.49 10.91 19.64
CA ALA A 202 9.83 10.92 20.19
C ALA A 202 10.87 10.41 19.17
N TYR A 203 10.54 9.34 18.42
CA TYR A 203 11.42 8.79 17.40
C TYR A 203 11.66 9.81 16.27
N VAL A 204 10.60 10.41 15.72
CA VAL A 204 10.68 11.39 14.64
C VAL A 204 11.47 12.62 15.08
N ALA A 205 11.21 13.13 16.28
CA ALA A 205 11.92 14.29 16.84
C ALA A 205 13.42 14.02 17.09
N ALA A 206 13.80 12.78 17.40
CA ALA A 206 15.19 12.36 17.57
C ALA A 206 15.96 12.23 16.25
N HIS A 207 15.26 12.24 15.10
CA HIS A 207 15.86 12.08 13.77
C HIS A 207 15.48 13.23 12.82
N PRO A 208 15.83 14.49 13.17
CA PRO A 208 15.39 15.68 12.42
C PRO A 208 15.93 15.74 10.99
N ASP A 209 17.06 15.06 10.72
CA ASP A 209 17.68 15.00 9.40
C ASP A 209 17.08 13.92 8.48
N GLN A 210 16.12 13.16 8.97
CA GLN A 210 15.44 12.11 8.22
C GLN A 210 14.01 12.55 7.89
N ARG A 211 13.52 12.14 6.72
CA ARG A 211 12.14 12.36 6.31
C ARG A 211 11.28 11.16 6.65
N PHE A 212 10.01 11.42 6.97
CA PHE A 212 9.05 10.39 7.30
C PHE A 212 7.76 10.54 6.48
N ILE A 213 7.29 9.44 5.91
CA ILE A 213 5.93 9.25 5.46
C ILE A 213 5.19 8.58 6.61
N LEU A 214 4.15 9.20 7.14
CA LEU A 214 3.24 8.54 8.09
C LEU A 214 2.26 7.68 7.30
N LEU A 215 2.26 6.37 7.56
CA LEU A 215 1.33 5.41 7.00
C LEU A 215 0.44 4.89 8.13
N THR A 216 -0.85 5.15 8.02
CA THR A 216 -1.87 4.66 8.95
C THR A 216 -3.16 4.39 8.19
N HIS A 217 -4.00 3.48 8.68
CA HIS A 217 -5.18 3.08 7.90
C HIS A 217 -6.25 4.16 7.83
N GLU A 218 -6.60 4.76 8.96
CA GLU A 218 -7.66 5.75 9.07
C GLU A 218 -7.08 7.15 9.32
N PHE A 219 -7.44 8.15 8.49
CA PHE A 219 -7.04 9.54 8.71
C PHE A 219 -8.04 10.56 8.18
N LEU A 220 -8.48 10.43 6.93
CA LEU A 220 -9.44 11.33 6.31
C LEU A 220 -10.80 10.65 6.12
N THR A 221 -11.86 11.45 6.24
CA THR A 221 -13.21 11.05 5.81
C THR A 221 -13.29 11.00 4.27
N ALA A 222 -14.33 10.38 3.73
CA ALA A 222 -14.65 10.42 2.29
C ALA A 222 -14.88 11.85 1.73
N LYS A 223 -14.92 12.87 2.58
CA LYS A 223 -15.03 14.29 2.19
C LYS A 223 -13.70 15.04 2.31
N GLY A 224 -12.60 14.35 2.61
CA GLY A 224 -11.28 14.96 2.74
C GLY A 224 -11.10 15.79 4.01
N VAL A 225 -11.78 15.45 5.09
CA VAL A 225 -11.67 16.11 6.41
C VAL A 225 -11.03 15.12 7.38
N ARG A 226 -10.09 15.58 8.22
CA ARG A 226 -9.55 14.74 9.30
C ARG A 226 -10.65 14.30 10.24
N ILE A 227 -10.58 13.03 10.64
CA ILE A 227 -11.53 12.45 11.58
C ILE A 227 -11.20 12.97 12.98
N SER A 228 -12.21 13.48 13.67
CA SER A 228 -12.10 14.03 15.00
C SER A 228 -13.03 13.30 15.95
N LYS A 229 -12.85 13.55 17.24
CA LYS A 229 -13.65 12.95 18.32
C LYS A 229 -15.15 13.20 18.15
N GLY A 230 -15.95 12.15 18.34
CA GLY A 230 -17.40 12.17 18.12
C GLY A 230 -17.80 11.94 16.65
N SER A 231 -16.87 11.70 15.77
CA SER A 231 -17.13 11.26 14.40
C SER A 231 -17.62 9.81 14.37
N SER A 232 -18.54 9.49 13.47
CA SER A 232 -18.97 8.09 13.24
C SER A 232 -17.89 7.22 12.59
N ALA A 233 -16.78 7.83 12.20
CA ALA A 233 -15.63 7.18 11.59
C ALA A 233 -14.46 7.01 12.58
N GLU A 234 -14.66 7.19 13.88
CA GLU A 234 -13.64 6.89 14.89
C GLU A 234 -13.34 5.38 14.93
N ALA A 235 -12.08 5.06 15.25
CA ALA A 235 -11.62 3.69 15.38
C ALA A 235 -12.47 2.88 16.39
N GLN A 236 -12.79 1.64 16.00
CA GLN A 236 -13.82 0.82 16.64
C GLN A 236 -13.22 -0.21 17.62
N PHE A 237 -12.47 0.25 18.62
CA PHE A 237 -12.01 -0.59 19.73
C PHE A 237 -12.86 -0.42 20.98
N VAL A 238 -13.11 -1.52 21.70
CA VAL A 238 -13.85 -1.53 22.95
C VAL A 238 -13.17 -0.68 24.02
N ASP A 239 -11.84 -0.73 24.08
CA ASP A 239 -11.04 -0.02 25.09
C ASP A 239 -11.00 1.52 24.90
N GLN A 240 -11.41 2.00 23.74
CA GLN A 240 -11.42 3.42 23.36
C GLN A 240 -10.10 4.16 23.62
N SER A 241 -8.98 3.45 23.70
CA SER A 241 -7.65 4.04 23.90
C SER A 241 -7.08 4.67 22.63
N CYS A 242 -7.88 4.73 21.57
CA CYS A 242 -7.49 5.22 20.25
C CYS A 242 -7.30 6.73 20.23
N ASN A 243 -6.23 7.18 19.57
CA ASN A 243 -6.16 8.56 19.11
C ASN A 243 -6.95 8.70 17.81
N THR A 244 -7.74 9.75 17.74
CA THR A 244 -8.35 10.17 16.47
C THR A 244 -7.28 10.72 15.53
N PRO A 245 -7.48 10.73 14.22
CA PRO A 245 -6.61 11.39 13.27
C PRO A 245 -6.29 12.86 13.59
N GLU A 246 -7.22 13.62 14.15
CA GLU A 246 -6.94 14.98 14.63
C GLU A 246 -5.96 14.96 15.82
N GLU A 247 -6.10 14.05 16.77
CA GLU A 247 -5.16 13.91 17.89
C GLU A 247 -3.78 13.42 17.42
N ILE A 248 -3.71 12.52 16.43
CA ILE A 248 -2.44 12.10 15.80
C ILE A 248 -1.79 13.30 15.09
N TRP A 249 -2.58 14.12 14.39
CA TRP A 249 -2.07 15.34 13.78
C TRP A 249 -1.45 16.27 14.82
N GLU A 250 -2.17 16.57 15.89
CA GLU A 250 -1.73 17.48 16.94
C GLU A 250 -0.49 16.95 17.71
N LYS A 251 -0.49 15.66 18.06
CA LYS A 251 0.55 15.06 18.91
C LYS A 251 1.80 14.66 18.14
N LEU A 252 1.67 14.33 16.84
CA LEU A 252 2.77 13.75 16.05
C LEU A 252 3.13 14.61 14.84
N VAL A 253 2.16 14.99 14.00
CA VAL A 253 2.48 15.59 12.69
C VAL A 253 2.75 17.08 12.79
N PHE A 254 1.93 17.83 13.53
CA PHE A 254 1.97 19.30 13.59
C PHE A 254 3.33 19.83 14.06
N GLY A 255 3.94 19.22 15.07
CA GLY A 255 5.20 19.65 15.68
C GLY A 255 6.46 19.14 14.96
N ASN A 256 6.36 18.19 14.03
CA ASN A 256 7.50 17.52 13.41
C ASN A 256 7.60 17.85 11.91
N ASP A 257 8.45 18.81 11.58
CA ASP A 257 8.60 19.31 10.20
C ASP A 257 9.16 18.27 9.21
N ASN A 258 9.77 17.24 9.70
CA ASN A 258 10.31 16.13 8.93
C ASN A 258 9.30 15.03 8.57
N ILE A 259 8.04 15.11 9.02
CA ILE A 259 6.95 14.31 8.47
C ILE A 259 6.46 14.99 7.18
N VAL A 260 6.77 14.40 6.04
CA VAL A 260 6.54 15.03 4.73
C VAL A 260 5.14 14.82 4.18
N CYS A 261 4.48 13.73 4.56
CA CYS A 261 3.07 13.48 4.23
C CYS A 261 2.46 12.41 5.13
N VAL A 262 1.12 12.32 5.10
CA VAL A 262 0.33 11.25 5.71
C VAL A 262 -0.40 10.50 4.60
N LEU A 263 -0.36 9.17 4.64
CA LEU A 263 -1.03 8.30 3.70
C LEU A 263 -1.99 7.38 4.44
N CYS A 264 -3.24 7.28 3.94
CA CYS A 264 -4.30 6.48 4.57
C CYS A 264 -5.25 5.85 3.54
N GLY A 265 -6.09 4.94 4.01
CA GLY A 265 -7.17 4.25 3.31
C GLY A 265 -8.54 4.45 3.97
N HIS A 266 -9.25 3.36 4.20
CA HIS A 266 -10.48 3.20 4.96
C HIS A 266 -11.72 3.85 4.34
N ASN A 267 -11.70 5.12 3.99
CA ASN A 267 -12.87 5.90 3.60
C ASN A 267 -12.87 6.34 2.13
N GLY A 268 -14.03 6.27 1.47
CA GLY A 268 -14.21 6.85 0.13
C GLY A 268 -13.36 6.20 -0.96
N PHE A 269 -12.83 7.00 -1.88
CA PHE A 269 -11.94 6.52 -2.96
C PHE A 269 -10.63 7.29 -2.98
N VAL A 270 -10.67 8.56 -3.39
CA VAL A 270 -9.50 9.46 -3.41
C VAL A 270 -9.86 10.77 -2.73
N GLN A 271 -9.00 11.20 -1.80
CA GLN A 271 -9.12 12.52 -1.20
C GLN A 271 -7.72 13.06 -0.83
N ARG A 272 -7.62 14.36 -0.69
CA ARG A 272 -6.44 15.03 -0.18
C ARG A 272 -6.80 16.22 0.67
N LEU A 273 -5.97 16.48 1.67
CA LEU A 273 -6.04 17.67 2.50
C LEU A 273 -4.62 18.20 2.67
N PHE A 274 -4.44 19.49 2.50
CA PHE A 274 -3.18 20.17 2.80
C PHE A 274 -3.38 21.02 4.05
N SER A 275 -2.52 20.86 5.04
CA SER A 275 -2.61 21.64 6.28
C SER A 275 -1.23 22.13 6.69
N PRO A 276 -1.10 23.40 7.12
CA PRO A 276 0.15 23.92 7.61
C PRO A 276 0.52 23.29 8.96
N ASN A 277 1.77 22.86 9.10
CA ASN A 277 2.35 22.44 10.35
C ASN A 277 2.85 23.65 11.18
N ALA A 278 3.54 23.40 12.29
CA ALA A 278 4.03 24.45 13.20
C ALA A 278 5.02 25.44 12.53
N THR A 279 5.73 25.02 11.47
CA THR A 279 6.63 25.89 10.70
C THR A 279 5.94 26.63 9.56
N GLY A 280 4.66 26.32 9.29
CA GLY A 280 3.90 26.86 8.17
C GLY A 280 4.07 26.08 6.86
N ARG A 281 4.83 24.98 6.86
CA ARG A 281 4.92 24.07 5.70
C ARG A 281 3.64 23.26 5.55
N GLU A 282 3.10 23.24 4.35
CA GLU A 282 1.95 22.40 4.05
C GLU A 282 2.32 20.91 4.03
N VAL A 283 1.63 20.11 4.84
CA VAL A 283 1.75 18.66 4.88
C VAL A 283 0.56 18.04 4.18
N PRO A 284 0.77 17.35 3.05
CA PRO A 284 -0.29 16.62 2.37
C PRO A 284 -0.75 15.41 3.21
N GLN A 285 -2.04 15.25 3.31
CA GLN A 285 -2.72 14.08 3.86
C GLN A 285 -3.50 13.47 2.70
N ILE A 286 -3.19 12.23 2.36
CA ILE A 286 -3.62 11.59 1.11
C ILE A 286 -4.38 10.33 1.45
N LEU A 287 -5.62 10.25 0.97
CA LEU A 287 -6.47 9.09 1.11
C LEU A 287 -6.57 8.35 -0.23
N PHE A 288 -6.33 7.05 -0.19
CA PHE A 288 -6.54 6.16 -1.30
C PHE A 288 -7.16 4.84 -0.85
N ASN A 289 -8.40 4.59 -1.26
CA ASN A 289 -9.13 3.36 -0.95
C ASN A 289 -9.85 2.87 -2.20
N VAL A 290 -9.79 1.59 -2.49
CA VAL A 290 -10.37 1.02 -3.72
C VAL A 290 -11.55 0.09 -3.47
N GLN A 291 -11.83 -0.30 -2.23
CA GLN A 291 -12.82 -1.33 -1.90
C GLN A 291 -14.21 -1.07 -2.48
N TYR A 292 -14.61 0.20 -2.61
CA TYR A 292 -15.92 0.59 -3.15
C TYR A 292 -15.94 0.71 -4.68
N GLN A 293 -14.82 0.47 -5.36
CA GLN A 293 -14.77 0.47 -6.80
C GLN A 293 -15.32 -0.84 -7.37
N ALA A 294 -15.69 -0.86 -8.64
CA ALA A 294 -16.14 -2.06 -9.30
C ALA A 294 -15.13 -3.21 -9.07
N ASN A 295 -15.62 -4.45 -9.07
CA ASN A 295 -14.78 -5.65 -8.92
C ASN A 295 -13.87 -5.65 -7.68
N GLY A 296 -14.27 -4.94 -6.63
CA GLY A 296 -13.51 -4.85 -5.38
C GLY A 296 -12.27 -3.97 -5.42
N GLY A 297 -12.15 -3.10 -6.44
CA GLY A 297 -11.00 -2.20 -6.61
C GLY A 297 -10.59 -1.97 -8.06
N ASP A 298 -11.10 -2.77 -9.00
CA ASP A 298 -11.02 -2.59 -10.45
C ASP A 298 -9.60 -2.36 -11.02
N GLY A 299 -8.56 -2.76 -10.28
CA GLY A 299 -7.17 -2.59 -10.67
C GLY A 299 -6.60 -1.18 -10.50
N TRP A 300 -7.25 -0.31 -9.72
CA TRP A 300 -6.74 1.00 -9.38
C TRP A 300 -5.57 0.93 -8.39
N ILE A 301 -4.52 1.72 -8.66
CA ILE A 301 -3.38 2.00 -7.79
C ILE A 301 -3.15 3.52 -7.72
N GLN A 302 -2.40 4.01 -6.71
CA GLN A 302 -1.72 5.29 -6.88
C GLN A 302 -0.26 5.05 -7.25
N LEU A 303 0.20 5.82 -8.23
CA LEU A 303 1.57 5.85 -8.70
C LEU A 303 2.17 7.22 -8.35
N TRP A 304 3.18 7.22 -7.49
CA TRP A 304 3.90 8.42 -7.09
C TRP A 304 5.22 8.46 -7.87
N GLU A 305 5.40 9.49 -8.68
CA GLU A 305 6.59 9.69 -9.50
C GLU A 305 7.53 10.69 -8.88
N PHE A 306 8.76 10.27 -8.64
CA PHE A 306 9.89 11.06 -8.16
C PHE A 306 10.84 11.33 -9.32
N SER A 307 10.71 12.50 -9.97
CA SER A 307 11.58 12.90 -11.06
C SER A 307 12.88 13.50 -10.52
N PRO A 308 14.05 13.16 -11.07
CA PRO A 308 15.32 13.74 -10.65
C PRO A 308 15.40 15.25 -10.89
N ASP A 309 14.60 15.77 -11.83
CA ASP A 309 14.60 17.17 -12.24
C ASP A 309 13.57 18.04 -11.50
N ARG A 310 12.84 17.45 -10.53
CA ARG A 310 11.76 18.12 -9.80
C ARG A 310 11.92 17.99 -8.30
N ASP A 311 11.62 19.07 -7.59
CA ASP A 311 11.48 19.08 -6.13
C ASP A 311 10.06 18.66 -5.68
N THR A 312 9.27 18.09 -6.60
CA THR A 312 7.89 17.70 -6.39
C THR A 312 7.68 16.21 -6.70
N VAL A 313 6.71 15.63 -6.05
CA VAL A 313 6.17 14.29 -6.37
C VAL A 313 4.88 14.47 -7.17
N VAL A 314 4.77 13.76 -8.28
CA VAL A 314 3.53 13.69 -9.06
C VAL A 314 2.78 12.42 -8.66
N VAL A 315 1.58 12.60 -8.11
CA VAL A 315 0.67 11.52 -7.75
C VAL A 315 -0.33 11.31 -8.89
N ARG A 316 -0.49 10.08 -9.33
CA ARG A 316 -1.52 9.67 -10.30
C ARG A 316 -2.27 8.46 -9.78
N THR A 317 -3.58 8.55 -9.72
CA THR A 317 -4.43 7.35 -9.57
C THR A 317 -4.57 6.72 -10.95
N TYR A 318 -4.06 5.51 -11.09
CA TYR A 318 -3.90 4.80 -12.34
C TYR A 318 -4.59 3.44 -12.31
N ASN A 319 -5.32 3.11 -13.37
CA ASN A 319 -5.95 1.81 -13.54
C ASN A 319 -5.05 0.91 -14.39
N THR A 320 -4.50 -0.13 -13.79
CA THR A 320 -3.57 -1.06 -14.45
C THR A 320 -4.24 -1.95 -15.50
N VAL A 321 -5.55 -2.16 -15.40
CA VAL A 321 -6.32 -3.01 -16.33
C VAL A 321 -6.74 -2.24 -17.58
N ARG A 322 -7.12 -0.95 -17.41
CA ARG A 322 -7.61 -0.12 -18.50
C ARG A 322 -6.57 0.84 -19.05
N ASN A 323 -5.39 0.90 -18.45
CA ASN A 323 -4.30 1.82 -18.79
C ASN A 323 -4.78 3.29 -18.83
N GLU A 324 -5.49 3.73 -17.79
CA GLU A 324 -6.04 5.07 -17.70
C GLU A 324 -5.68 5.78 -16.40
N VAL A 325 -5.46 7.09 -16.49
CA VAL A 325 -5.26 7.97 -15.33
C VAL A 325 -6.59 8.60 -14.95
N LEU A 326 -6.92 8.54 -13.66
CA LEU A 326 -8.12 9.18 -13.11
C LEU A 326 -8.05 10.70 -13.28
N GLN A 327 -9.07 11.27 -13.92
CA GLN A 327 -9.19 12.71 -14.16
C GLN A 327 -9.93 13.40 -13.00
N ASP A 328 -9.43 13.20 -11.76
CA ASP A 328 -9.94 13.81 -10.54
C ASP A 328 -8.78 14.54 -9.85
N PRO A 329 -8.93 15.83 -9.47
CA PRO A 329 -7.87 16.58 -8.82
C PRO A 329 -7.47 16.02 -7.45
N ASN A 330 -8.30 15.22 -6.80
CA ASN A 330 -7.93 14.53 -5.56
C ASN A 330 -7.10 13.27 -5.81
N GLY A 331 -7.22 12.68 -6.99
CA GLY A 331 -6.50 11.47 -7.38
C GLY A 331 -5.28 11.73 -8.27
N THR A 332 -5.18 12.91 -8.89
CA THR A 332 -4.06 13.29 -9.77
C THR A 332 -3.63 14.72 -9.45
N PHE A 333 -2.45 14.87 -8.85
CA PHE A 333 -1.91 16.14 -8.36
C PHE A 333 -0.40 16.06 -8.15
N GLU A 334 0.21 17.18 -7.77
CA GLU A 334 1.61 17.23 -7.31
C GLU A 334 1.73 17.95 -5.97
N PHE A 335 2.80 17.64 -5.23
CA PHE A 335 3.14 18.32 -3.98
C PHE A 335 4.66 18.40 -3.81
N GLY A 336 5.12 19.36 -2.98
CA GLY A 336 6.54 19.54 -2.68
C GLY A 336 7.11 18.35 -1.91
N TRP A 337 8.24 17.83 -2.39
CA TRP A 337 8.96 16.73 -1.75
C TRP A 337 10.16 17.22 -0.94
N ARG A 338 10.83 18.28 -1.42
CA ARG A 338 12.06 18.88 -0.85
C ARG A 338 11.81 20.20 -0.18
#